data_5eea23d3aa231ffd8b4613f833799246
#
_entry.id   5eea23d3aa231ffd8b4613f833799246
#
_cell.length_a   1.000
_cell.length_b   1.000
_cell.length_c   1.000
_cell.angle_alpha   90.00
_cell.angle_beta   90.00
_cell.angle_gamma   90.00
#
_symmetry.space_group_name_H-M   'P 1'
#
loop_
_entity.id
_entity.type
_entity.pdbx_description
1 polymer ?
#
loop_
_entity_poly.entity_id
_entity_poly.type
_entity_poly.pdbx_seq_one_letter_code
_entity_poly.pdbx_strand_id
1 'polypeptide(L)'
;RINVIPSEATASVDFRALPDEDIPAFLDEIRRVINDPAVQVSLGDRNTRPPGEARLNTAAFSAIEENISKHYGVITLPTMSTGATDMAYLRNRGIQCYGIGPAIDREDAALGFGAHSDQERILISELHRFVRFNWDVVVQLAASGN
;
A
#
# COMPACT_ATOMS: atom_id res chain seq x y z
N ARG A 1 -17.95 -28.46 -21.44
CA ARG A 1 -18.24 -28.88 -22.82
C ARG A 1 -18.32 -27.61 -23.67
N ILE A 2 -17.77 -27.64 -24.87
CA ILE A 2 -17.61 -26.45 -25.75
C ILE A 2 -18.98 -25.91 -26.25
N ASN A 3 -20.00 -26.69 -26.22
CA ASN A 3 -21.33 -26.38 -26.76
C ASN A 3 -22.42 -26.12 -25.70
N VAL A 4 -22.03 -25.81 -24.49
CA VAL A 4 -22.96 -25.46 -23.41
C VAL A 4 -22.83 -23.94 -23.16
N ILE A 5 -23.92 -23.21 -23.37
CA ILE A 5 -24.02 -21.80 -23.02
C ILE A 5 -24.19 -21.72 -21.51
N PRO A 6 -23.31 -21.03 -20.77
CA PRO A 6 -23.48 -20.87 -19.34
C PRO A 6 -24.76 -20.07 -19.03
N SER A 7 -25.46 -20.48 -18.00
CA SER A 7 -26.65 -19.76 -17.51
C SER A 7 -26.31 -18.61 -16.58
N GLU A 8 -25.07 -18.58 -16.08
CA GLU A 8 -24.57 -17.57 -15.16
C GLU A 8 -23.12 -17.22 -15.50
N ALA A 9 -22.76 -15.97 -15.34
CA ALA A 9 -21.39 -15.46 -15.45
C ALA A 9 -21.08 -14.55 -14.26
N THR A 10 -19.90 -14.75 -13.67
CA THR A 10 -19.44 -13.94 -12.54
C THR A 10 -18.12 -13.26 -12.88
N ALA A 11 -18.00 -11.97 -12.54
CA ALA A 11 -16.77 -11.23 -12.64
C ALA A 11 -16.38 -10.69 -11.26
N SER A 12 -15.09 -10.81 -10.92
CA SER A 12 -14.51 -10.19 -9.73
C SER A 12 -13.72 -8.96 -10.16
N VAL A 13 -13.98 -7.83 -9.52
CA VAL A 13 -13.29 -6.57 -9.79
C VAL A 13 -12.61 -6.08 -8.50
N ASP A 14 -11.34 -5.75 -8.60
CA ASP A 14 -10.55 -5.18 -7.49
C ASP A 14 -10.58 -3.66 -7.61
N PHE A 15 -11.11 -2.98 -6.60
CA PHE A 15 -11.14 -1.53 -6.50
C PHE A 15 -10.12 -1.03 -5.48
N ARG A 16 -9.41 0.03 -5.83
CA ARG A 16 -8.41 0.70 -4.99
C ARG A 16 -8.96 2.07 -4.59
N ALA A 17 -9.85 2.06 -3.60
CA ALA A 17 -10.52 3.26 -3.10
C ALA A 17 -9.60 4.11 -2.22
N LEU A 18 -9.95 5.39 -2.08
CA LEU A 18 -9.34 6.29 -1.10
C LEU A 18 -9.68 5.85 0.33
N PRO A 19 -8.87 6.23 1.35
CA PRO A 19 -9.12 5.84 2.73
C PRO A 19 -10.44 6.32 3.32
N ASP A 20 -10.97 7.43 2.81
CA ASP A 20 -12.22 8.09 3.23
C ASP A 20 -13.42 7.77 2.34
N GLU A 21 -13.27 6.85 1.39
CA GLU A 21 -14.35 6.46 0.48
C GLU A 21 -15.48 5.74 1.23
N ASP A 22 -16.71 6.20 1.01
CA ASP A 22 -17.93 5.51 1.46
C ASP A 22 -18.22 4.30 0.56
N ILE A 23 -17.81 3.13 0.96
CA ILE A 23 -17.94 1.90 0.17
C ILE A 23 -19.41 1.56 -0.17
N PRO A 24 -20.40 1.68 0.74
CA PRO A 24 -21.81 1.56 0.39
C PRO A 24 -22.25 2.49 -0.73
N ALA A 25 -21.96 3.78 -0.62
CA ALA A 25 -22.29 4.76 -1.66
C ALA A 25 -21.58 4.47 -2.99
N PHE A 26 -20.32 4.05 -2.93
CA PHE A 26 -19.55 3.62 -4.10
C PHE A 26 -20.19 2.42 -4.82
N LEU A 27 -20.65 1.41 -4.08
CA LEU A 27 -21.35 0.26 -4.67
C LEU A 27 -22.68 0.66 -5.32
N ASP A 28 -23.41 1.62 -4.74
CA ASP A 28 -24.65 2.14 -5.33
C ASP A 28 -24.37 2.89 -6.64
N GLU A 29 -23.26 3.63 -6.69
CA GLU A 29 -22.81 4.27 -7.93
C GLU A 29 -22.46 3.25 -9.01
N ILE A 30 -21.78 2.15 -8.66
CA ILE A 30 -21.50 1.06 -9.61
C ILE A 30 -22.82 0.47 -10.16
N ARG A 31 -23.80 0.20 -9.29
CA ARG A 31 -25.11 -0.29 -9.72
C ARG A 31 -25.79 0.67 -10.68
N ARG A 32 -25.71 1.97 -10.38
CA ARG A 32 -26.25 3.01 -11.23
C ARG A 32 -25.60 3.07 -12.61
N VAL A 33 -24.26 2.90 -12.67
CA VAL A 33 -23.51 2.89 -13.94
C VAL A 33 -23.82 1.65 -14.77
N ILE A 34 -23.90 0.48 -14.13
CA ILE A 34 -24.26 -0.77 -14.81
C ILE A 34 -25.68 -0.69 -15.37
N ASN A 35 -26.61 -0.12 -14.61
CA ASN A 35 -28.00 0.11 -15.00
C ASN A 35 -28.70 -1.13 -15.61
N ASP A 36 -28.41 -2.31 -15.10
CA ASP A 36 -29.02 -3.56 -15.52
C ASP A 36 -29.49 -4.35 -14.27
N PRO A 37 -30.83 -4.54 -14.11
CA PRO A 37 -31.37 -5.25 -12.94
C PRO A 37 -31.02 -6.75 -12.91
N ALA A 38 -30.56 -7.33 -14.00
CA ALA A 38 -30.11 -8.71 -14.05
C ALA A 38 -28.70 -8.90 -13.50
N VAL A 39 -27.95 -7.81 -13.35
CA VAL A 39 -26.57 -7.82 -12.79
C VAL A 39 -26.61 -7.58 -11.30
N GLN A 40 -26.26 -8.60 -10.52
CA GLN A 40 -26.10 -8.47 -9.07
C GLN A 40 -24.71 -7.93 -8.74
N VAL A 41 -24.64 -6.81 -8.02
CA VAL A 41 -23.40 -6.21 -7.53
C VAL A 41 -23.34 -6.38 -6.01
N SER A 42 -22.33 -7.10 -5.54
CA SER A 42 -22.08 -7.34 -4.12
C SER A 42 -20.62 -7.12 -3.77
N LEU A 43 -20.38 -6.76 -2.50
CA LEU A 43 -19.03 -6.76 -1.96
C LEU A 43 -18.55 -8.22 -1.82
N GLY A 44 -17.37 -8.51 -2.31
CA GLY A 44 -16.78 -9.84 -2.17
C GLY A 44 -16.32 -10.11 -0.73
N ASP A 45 -16.49 -11.34 -0.26
CA ASP A 45 -16.10 -11.75 1.09
C ASP A 45 -14.57 -11.79 1.30
N ARG A 46 -13.80 -11.77 0.23
CA ARG A 46 -12.35 -11.91 0.26
C ARG A 46 -11.66 -10.58 0.01
N ASN A 47 -10.73 -10.24 0.90
CA ASN A 47 -9.78 -9.14 0.76
C ASN A 47 -10.34 -7.71 0.93
N THR A 48 -11.48 -7.51 1.56
CA THR A 48 -11.85 -6.17 2.03
C THR A 48 -10.90 -5.77 3.15
N ARG A 49 -10.02 -4.82 2.89
CA ARG A 49 -9.11 -4.28 3.90
C ARG A 49 -9.74 -3.07 4.55
N PRO A 50 -9.67 -2.95 5.89
CA PRO A 50 -10.21 -1.79 6.56
C PRO A 50 -9.49 -0.52 6.11
N PRO A 51 -10.22 0.59 5.91
CA PRO A 51 -9.60 1.88 5.65
C PRO A 51 -8.75 2.31 6.85
N GLY A 52 -7.75 3.12 6.63
CA GLY A 52 -6.94 3.67 7.71
C GLY A 52 -5.80 4.53 7.18
N GLU A 53 -5.65 5.70 7.78
CA GLU A 53 -4.58 6.63 7.50
C GLU A 53 -3.47 6.55 8.54
N ALA A 54 -2.24 6.82 8.11
CA ALA A 54 -1.14 7.08 9.02
C ALA A 54 -1.04 8.59 9.27
N ARG A 55 -0.99 8.98 10.55
CA ARG A 55 -0.81 10.39 10.93
C ARG A 55 0.64 10.82 10.73
N LEU A 56 0.86 12.02 10.20
CA LEU A 56 2.21 12.55 9.96
C LEU A 56 2.81 13.25 11.20
N ASN A 57 2.01 13.62 12.18
CA ASN A 57 2.44 14.27 13.42
C ASN A 57 2.78 13.27 14.53
N THR A 58 3.62 12.31 14.25
CA THR A 58 4.04 11.28 15.22
C THR A 58 5.55 11.23 15.36
N ALA A 59 6.04 10.79 16.53
CA ALA A 59 7.48 10.59 16.75
C ALA A 59 8.07 9.61 15.74
N ALA A 60 7.32 8.59 15.34
CA ALA A 60 7.76 7.63 14.36
C ALA A 60 7.93 8.26 12.96
N PHE A 61 7.00 9.12 12.53
CA PHE A 61 7.14 9.82 11.25
C PHE A 61 8.32 10.80 11.27
N SER A 62 8.48 11.58 12.35
CA SER A 62 9.63 12.49 12.50
C SER A 62 10.96 11.75 12.48
N ALA A 63 11.07 10.61 13.18
CA ALA A 63 12.27 9.79 13.14
C ALA A 63 12.58 9.29 11.72
N ILE A 64 11.55 8.92 10.95
CA ILE A 64 11.69 8.52 9.55
C ILE A 64 12.22 9.69 8.71
N GLU A 65 11.62 10.88 8.81
CA GLU A 65 12.05 12.07 8.07
C GLU A 65 13.52 12.45 8.34
N GLU A 66 13.89 12.50 9.62
CA GLU A 66 15.26 12.81 10.04
C GLU A 66 16.27 11.80 9.47
N ASN A 67 15.95 10.51 9.54
CA ASN A 67 16.84 9.47 9.03
C ASN A 67 16.84 9.38 7.50
N ILE A 68 15.75 9.70 6.80
CA ILE A 68 15.76 9.86 5.34
C ILE A 68 16.71 11.00 4.95
N SER A 69 16.59 12.15 5.60
CA SER A 69 17.51 13.27 5.36
C SER A 69 18.97 12.89 5.63
N LYS A 70 19.23 12.19 6.74
CA LYS A 70 20.57 11.74 7.14
C LYS A 70 21.20 10.75 6.14
N HIS A 71 20.47 9.74 5.72
CA HIS A 71 21.01 8.63 4.92
C HIS A 71 20.93 8.88 3.42
N TYR A 72 19.96 9.66 2.97
CA TYR A 72 19.67 9.87 1.55
C TYR A 72 19.85 11.32 1.09
N GLY A 73 19.89 12.28 2.01
CA GLY A 73 20.06 13.70 1.68
C GLY A 73 18.89 14.30 0.91
N VAL A 74 17.69 13.78 1.10
CA VAL A 74 16.46 14.20 0.41
C VAL A 74 15.35 14.52 1.40
N ILE A 75 14.32 15.21 0.93
CA ILE A 75 13.09 15.47 1.69
C ILE A 75 12.16 14.25 1.63
N THR A 76 11.39 14.06 2.69
CA THR A 76 10.36 13.03 2.75
C THR A 76 9.06 13.54 2.15
N LEU A 77 8.51 12.80 1.20
CA LEU A 77 7.19 13.07 0.64
C LEU A 77 6.27 11.89 0.98
N PRO A 78 5.27 12.09 1.84
CA PRO A 78 4.28 11.07 2.10
C PRO A 78 3.44 10.82 0.85
N THR A 79 3.24 9.55 0.51
CA THR A 79 2.42 9.16 -0.62
C THR A 79 1.41 8.10 -0.20
N MET A 80 0.32 8.01 -0.92
CA MET A 80 -0.62 6.90 -0.79
C MET A 80 -0.25 5.83 -1.81
N SER A 81 -0.08 4.59 -1.33
CA SER A 81 0.08 3.44 -2.21
C SER A 81 -1.27 2.75 -2.42
N THR A 82 -1.58 2.43 -3.68
CA THR A 82 -2.71 1.57 -4.03
C THR A 82 -2.44 0.08 -3.81
N GLY A 83 -1.21 -0.27 -3.40
CA GLY A 83 -0.83 -1.61 -2.99
C GLY A 83 -1.51 -2.04 -1.69
N ALA A 84 -1.62 -3.35 -1.49
CA ALA A 84 -2.22 -3.92 -0.31
C ALA A 84 -1.14 -4.41 0.66
N THR A 85 -1.23 -4.05 1.95
CA THR A 85 -0.31 -4.50 3.00
C THR A 85 -1.07 -4.84 4.28
N ASP A 86 -0.43 -5.60 5.17
CA ASP A 86 -0.97 -5.93 6.49
C ASP A 86 -1.08 -4.71 7.43
N MET A 87 -0.43 -3.61 7.08
CA MET A 87 -0.52 -2.34 7.80
C MET A 87 -1.96 -1.82 7.92
N ALA A 88 -2.85 -2.16 6.98
CA ALA A 88 -4.26 -1.79 7.05
C ALA A 88 -4.94 -2.36 8.31
N TYR A 89 -4.67 -3.62 8.64
CA TYR A 89 -5.21 -4.27 9.85
C TYR A 89 -4.65 -3.68 11.14
N LEU A 90 -3.38 -3.32 11.15
CA LEU A 90 -2.72 -2.70 12.29
C LEU A 90 -3.24 -1.27 12.51
N ARG A 91 -3.39 -0.48 11.45
CA ARG A 91 -3.97 0.87 11.52
C ARG A 91 -5.40 0.85 12.06
N ASN A 92 -6.21 -0.12 11.65
CA ASN A 92 -7.58 -0.30 12.17
C ASN A 92 -7.62 -0.60 13.67
N ARG A 93 -6.50 -1.02 14.25
CA ARG A 93 -6.32 -1.21 15.71
C ARG A 93 -5.63 -0.02 16.39
N GLY A 94 -5.49 1.11 15.71
CA GLY A 94 -4.88 2.32 16.23
C GLY A 94 -3.36 2.38 16.18
N ILE A 95 -2.70 1.36 15.57
CA ILE A 95 -1.24 1.33 15.44
C ILE A 95 -0.84 2.18 14.22
N GLN A 96 0.08 3.12 14.42
CA GLN A 96 0.63 3.92 13.32
C GLN A 96 1.62 3.08 12.52
N CYS A 97 1.43 3.01 11.20
CA CYS A 97 2.25 2.20 10.32
C CYS A 97 2.63 3.01 9.08
N TYR A 98 3.91 2.99 8.74
CA TYR A 98 4.48 3.69 7.58
C TYR A 98 5.18 2.68 6.68
N GLY A 99 4.90 2.72 5.39
CA GLY A 99 5.57 1.89 4.39
C GLY A 99 6.83 2.59 3.90
N ILE A 100 7.96 1.93 4.01
CA ILE A 100 9.24 2.42 3.52
C ILE A 100 9.92 1.25 2.82
N GLY A 101 10.47 1.52 1.64
CA GLY A 101 11.26 0.56 0.89
C GLY A 101 12.65 1.09 0.58
N PRO A 102 13.59 0.22 0.18
CA PRO A 102 14.88 0.63 -0.32
C PRO A 102 14.74 1.44 -1.61
N ALA A 103 15.69 2.35 -1.84
CA ALA A 103 15.73 3.08 -3.09
C ALA A 103 15.99 2.14 -4.28
N ILE A 104 15.25 2.36 -5.37
CA ILE A 104 15.39 1.59 -6.59
C ILE A 104 16.32 2.35 -7.55
N ASP A 105 17.22 1.64 -8.21
CA ASP A 105 18.04 2.20 -9.28
C ASP A 105 17.15 2.72 -10.42
N ARG A 106 17.51 3.88 -10.99
CA ARG A 106 16.73 4.47 -12.08
C ARG A 106 16.78 3.62 -13.36
N GLU A 107 17.91 2.97 -13.63
CA GLU A 107 18.06 2.09 -14.77
C GLU A 107 17.18 0.87 -14.61
N ASP A 108 17.22 0.23 -13.45
CA ASP A 108 16.37 -0.92 -13.13
C ASP A 108 14.88 -0.57 -13.10
N ALA A 109 14.52 0.61 -12.59
CA ALA A 109 13.14 1.10 -12.63
C ALA A 109 12.63 1.29 -14.07
N ALA A 110 13.47 1.86 -14.95
CA ALA A 110 13.14 2.06 -16.37
C ALA A 110 12.97 0.73 -17.13
N LEU A 111 13.70 -0.31 -16.72
CA LEU A 111 13.61 -1.66 -17.28
C LEU A 111 12.48 -2.51 -16.67
N GLY A 112 11.76 -1.98 -15.67
CA GLY A 112 10.69 -2.70 -14.99
C GLY A 112 11.18 -3.77 -14.03
N PHE A 113 12.41 -3.70 -13.54
CA PHE A 113 13.01 -4.66 -12.59
C PHE A 113 12.69 -4.33 -11.11
N GLY A 114 11.58 -3.61 -10.88
CA GLY A 114 11.07 -3.32 -9.55
C GLY A 114 10.28 -4.47 -8.94
N ALA A 115 9.58 -4.17 -7.85
CA ALA A 115 8.76 -5.12 -7.10
C ALA A 115 7.76 -5.87 -8.01
N HIS A 116 7.62 -7.18 -7.75
CA HIS A 116 6.78 -8.10 -8.52
C HIS A 116 7.26 -8.46 -9.93
N SER A 117 8.48 -8.08 -10.30
CA SER A 117 9.15 -8.54 -11.52
C SER A 117 9.91 -9.84 -11.25
N ASP A 118 9.97 -10.75 -12.23
CA ASP A 118 10.82 -11.96 -12.17
C ASP A 118 12.31 -11.62 -12.19
N GLN A 119 12.65 -10.36 -12.46
CA GLN A 119 14.02 -9.83 -12.42
C GLN A 119 14.21 -8.82 -11.29
N GLU A 120 13.30 -8.83 -10.30
CA GLU A 120 13.40 -7.96 -9.14
C GLU A 120 14.75 -8.06 -8.46
N ARG A 121 15.40 -6.93 -8.28
CA ARG A 121 16.73 -6.84 -7.69
C ARG A 121 16.93 -5.50 -6.99
N ILE A 122 17.94 -5.46 -6.14
CA ILE A 122 18.36 -4.28 -5.39
C ILE A 122 19.89 -4.12 -5.49
N LEU A 123 20.36 -2.90 -5.52
CA LEU A 123 21.79 -2.62 -5.36
C LEU A 123 22.26 -3.01 -3.96
N ILE A 124 23.39 -3.69 -3.87
CA ILE A 124 23.99 -4.10 -2.58
C ILE A 124 24.24 -2.87 -1.69
N SER A 125 24.69 -1.76 -2.27
CA SER A 125 24.90 -0.49 -1.56
C SER A 125 23.60 0.04 -0.95
N GLU A 126 22.48 -0.06 -1.67
CA GLU A 126 21.17 0.37 -1.20
C GLU A 126 20.63 -0.56 -0.10
N LEU A 127 20.85 -1.86 -0.22
CA LEU A 127 20.51 -2.80 0.85
C LEU A 127 21.25 -2.43 2.16
N HIS A 128 22.54 -2.17 2.07
CA HIS A 128 23.33 -1.78 3.26
C HIS A 128 22.92 -0.41 3.81
N ARG A 129 22.54 0.54 2.94
CA ARG A 129 22.05 1.85 3.37
C ARG A 129 20.71 1.72 4.06
N PHE A 130 19.80 0.93 3.50
CA PHE A 130 18.46 0.70 4.05
C PHE A 130 18.50 -0.03 5.40
N VAL A 131 19.41 -0.98 5.58
CA VAL A 131 19.62 -1.63 6.90
C VAL A 131 20.06 -0.62 7.94
N ARG A 132 21.03 0.26 7.62
CA ARG A 132 21.50 1.31 8.54
C ARG A 132 20.41 2.33 8.85
N PHE A 133 19.65 2.73 7.84
CA PHE A 133 18.50 3.61 8.01
C PHE A 133 17.48 3.00 9.00
N ASN A 134 17.07 1.75 8.79
CA ASN A 134 16.10 1.10 9.69
C ASN A 134 16.65 0.96 11.11
N TRP A 135 17.92 0.64 11.25
CA TRP A 135 18.57 0.56 12.55
C TRP A 135 18.49 1.90 13.29
N ASP A 136 18.85 2.99 12.64
CA ASP A 136 18.84 4.32 13.26
C ASP A 136 17.43 4.76 13.66
N VAL A 137 16.42 4.51 12.81
CA VAL A 137 15.02 4.78 13.14
C VAL A 137 14.58 4.02 14.39
N VAL A 138 14.88 2.72 14.45
CA VAL A 138 14.48 1.87 15.59
C VAL A 138 15.19 2.32 16.87
N VAL A 139 16.48 2.57 16.81
CA VAL A 139 17.27 3.03 17.98
C VAL A 139 16.77 4.38 18.47
N GLN A 140 16.50 5.32 17.58
CA GLN A 140 15.97 6.65 17.92
C GLN A 140 14.63 6.54 18.64
N LEU A 141 13.71 5.72 18.14
CA LEU A 141 12.39 5.53 18.76
C LEU A 141 12.48 4.81 20.09
N ALA A 142 13.34 3.79 20.21
CA ALA A 142 13.55 3.06 21.45
C ALA A 142 14.19 3.93 22.55
N ALA A 143 15.10 4.84 22.18
CA ALA A 143 15.73 5.77 23.12
C ALA A 143 14.79 6.88 23.59
N SER A 144 13.80 7.25 22.78
CA SER A 144 12.82 8.31 23.10
C SER A 144 11.71 7.83 24.05
N GLY A 145 11.64 6.56 24.34
CA GLY A 145 10.60 5.92 25.18
C GLY A 145 10.96 5.79 26.68
N ASN A 146 12.06 6.40 27.13
CA ASN A 146 12.48 6.41 28.55
C ASN A 146 12.23 7.76 29.19
#